data_6409bb83e28cb9a2b7f2a7928b17699c
#
_entry.id   6409bb83e28cb9a2b7f2a7928b17699c
#
_cell.length_a   1.000
_cell.length_b   1.000
_cell.length_c   1.000
_cell.angle_alpha   90.00
_cell.angle_beta   90.00
_cell.angle_gamma   90.00
#
_symmetry.space_group_name_H-M   'P 1'
#
loop_
_entity.id
_entity.type
_entity.pdbx_description
1 polymer ?
#
loop_
_entity_poly.entity_id
_entity_poly.type
_entity_poly.pdbx_seq_one_letter_code
_entity_poly.pdbx_strand_id
1 'polypeptide(L)'
;IAVAEANASDADLVIFGADLTNMGSDRELAHVHGLMSQLRKPWFTVPGNHETTWSESGCTTFRRLFGHAGCVATRAKGYLFLGYASGPYMKMADGMIRGEDLAWLERQAAAARPGERIVSLCHYPLNGDLTNRQEVTETLKSVGVTASLYGHYHQLQLRNFDGIAGIPGRALAGKRGEAPGYTLLDFFADSVRIREKPLGMPPVTRYTVCLKDDPQISALPCDPLPPAPDAEGRMRLVVQDSAMVLTGAAFCGEVLCYGNSQGVLRAYDTRKGRELWRHVFPDGLYTTPLCTGGLVIAGAASGGIWAFDARTGREKWHLPTQSAVVGDGLTDGGALYIGLGIGSIGKIDLRSGRLLWRHDYGCGQAQGRPTLADGRLVFGAWDRHLYCLDAGTGELLWKWNNGSGSLFFSPGHVVPRIAGGKVFIVAPDRVVTCLDLATGKQLWRDNSRKSRETTGLSGDGRRFYYKTMDGELAAIDTSAERYRELWCTDLGWGYEYNSCPAFVRDGVVYVAGRHGTVAAVGEDGTLLWSVKCCNSGGNDFAQAPDGSLWATFAEGKIFRIP
;
A
#
# COMPACT_ATOMS: atom_id res chain seq x y z
N ILE A 1 -18.36 -17.67 -19.66
CA ILE A 1 -17.89 -19.04 -19.98
C ILE A 1 -17.42 -19.71 -18.70
N ALA A 2 -16.41 -19.21 -17.98
CA ALA A 2 -15.84 -19.86 -16.77
C ALA A 2 -16.90 -20.21 -15.70
N VAL A 3 -17.82 -19.29 -15.39
CA VAL A 3 -18.94 -19.53 -14.45
C VAL A 3 -19.84 -20.67 -14.94
N ALA A 4 -20.13 -20.72 -16.24
CA ALA A 4 -20.94 -21.80 -16.82
C ALA A 4 -20.24 -23.16 -16.73
N GLU A 5 -18.93 -23.23 -17.02
CA GLU A 5 -18.13 -24.44 -16.88
C GLU A 5 -18.05 -24.89 -15.41
N ALA A 6 -17.79 -23.94 -14.49
CA ALA A 6 -17.75 -24.24 -13.06
C ALA A 6 -19.09 -24.79 -12.55
N ASN A 7 -20.21 -24.20 -12.98
CA ASN A 7 -21.55 -24.68 -12.61
C ASN A 7 -21.87 -26.07 -13.18
N ALA A 8 -21.31 -26.42 -14.35
CA ALA A 8 -21.49 -27.72 -14.99
C ALA A 8 -20.50 -28.80 -14.48
N SER A 9 -19.43 -28.40 -13.77
CA SER A 9 -18.41 -29.32 -13.26
C SER A 9 -18.91 -30.10 -12.03
N ASP A 10 -18.14 -31.09 -11.59
CA ASP A 10 -18.33 -31.86 -10.35
C ASP A 10 -17.59 -31.23 -9.14
N ALA A 11 -17.00 -30.03 -9.29
CA ALA A 11 -16.29 -29.35 -8.21
C ALA A 11 -17.18 -29.09 -6.99
N ASP A 12 -16.67 -29.36 -5.79
CA ASP A 12 -17.36 -29.11 -4.53
C ASP A 12 -17.25 -27.65 -4.07
N LEU A 13 -16.20 -26.94 -4.51
CA LEU A 13 -15.87 -25.58 -4.08
C LEU A 13 -15.17 -24.83 -5.20
N VAL A 14 -15.46 -23.53 -5.35
CA VAL A 14 -14.74 -22.62 -6.24
C VAL A 14 -13.94 -21.64 -5.41
N ILE A 15 -12.66 -21.51 -5.69
CA ILE A 15 -11.75 -20.60 -5.00
C ILE A 15 -11.22 -19.58 -6.00
N PHE A 16 -11.35 -18.29 -5.68
CA PHE A 16 -10.71 -17.23 -6.44
C PHE A 16 -9.43 -16.81 -5.72
N GLY A 17 -8.30 -16.95 -6.41
CA GLY A 17 -6.97 -16.65 -5.87
C GLY A 17 -6.63 -15.17 -5.81
N ALA A 18 -7.67 -14.29 -5.75
CA ALA A 18 -7.59 -12.83 -5.72
C ALA A 18 -7.24 -12.16 -7.07
N ASP A 19 -6.89 -10.86 -7.06
CA ASP A 19 -6.75 -10.02 -8.26
C ASP A 19 -7.96 -10.15 -9.18
N LEU A 20 -9.13 -9.90 -8.60
CA LEU A 20 -10.44 -10.02 -9.27
C LEU A 20 -10.68 -8.90 -10.27
N THR A 21 -10.01 -7.78 -10.06
CA THR A 21 -10.20 -6.52 -10.76
C THR A 21 -8.87 -6.00 -11.30
N ASN A 22 -8.94 -4.93 -12.10
CA ASN A 22 -7.73 -4.30 -12.62
C ASN A 22 -7.19 -3.22 -11.67
N MET A 23 -8.09 -2.41 -11.07
CA MET A 23 -7.71 -1.28 -10.23
C MET A 23 -8.37 -1.29 -8.83
N GLY A 24 -9.12 -2.32 -8.49
CA GLY A 24 -9.82 -2.37 -7.20
C GLY A 24 -10.88 -1.28 -7.01
N SER A 25 -11.37 -0.67 -8.12
CA SER A 25 -12.40 0.33 -8.02
C SER A 25 -13.73 -0.28 -7.55
N ASP A 26 -14.54 0.53 -6.88
CA ASP A 26 -15.85 0.09 -6.37
C ASP A 26 -16.75 -0.45 -7.48
N ARG A 27 -16.66 0.13 -8.68
CA ARG A 27 -17.40 -0.31 -9.87
C ARG A 27 -16.92 -1.67 -10.37
N GLU A 28 -15.60 -1.89 -10.43
CA GLU A 28 -15.04 -3.17 -10.86
C GLU A 28 -15.40 -4.27 -9.86
N LEU A 29 -15.28 -3.99 -8.56
CA LEU A 29 -15.66 -4.93 -7.49
C LEU A 29 -17.13 -5.32 -7.57
N ALA A 30 -18.03 -4.36 -7.77
CA ALA A 30 -19.46 -4.63 -7.91
C ALA A 30 -19.76 -5.48 -9.17
N HIS A 31 -19.08 -5.20 -10.28
CA HIS A 31 -19.25 -5.97 -11.51
C HIS A 31 -18.80 -7.41 -11.35
N VAL A 32 -17.60 -7.65 -10.84
CA VAL A 32 -17.06 -9.02 -10.68
C VAL A 32 -17.86 -9.80 -9.63
N HIS A 33 -18.27 -9.17 -8.53
CA HIS A 33 -19.15 -9.79 -7.54
C HIS A 33 -20.47 -10.24 -8.17
N GLY A 34 -21.08 -9.43 -9.05
CA GLY A 34 -22.29 -9.80 -9.80
C GLY A 34 -22.08 -11.00 -10.74
N LEU A 35 -20.89 -11.16 -11.32
CA LEU A 35 -20.53 -12.35 -12.10
C LEU A 35 -20.33 -13.59 -11.19
N MET A 36 -19.60 -13.44 -10.09
CA MET A 36 -19.35 -14.53 -9.14
C MET A 36 -20.64 -15.03 -8.46
N SER A 37 -21.58 -14.13 -8.21
CA SER A 37 -22.91 -14.48 -7.64
C SER A 37 -23.78 -15.39 -8.54
N GLN A 38 -23.40 -15.58 -9.82
CA GLN A 38 -24.04 -16.54 -10.71
C GLN A 38 -23.54 -17.99 -10.51
N LEU A 39 -22.53 -18.20 -9.67
CA LEU A 39 -22.09 -19.53 -9.27
C LEU A 39 -23.16 -20.22 -8.42
N ARG A 40 -23.46 -21.46 -8.77
CA ARG A 40 -24.40 -22.33 -8.03
C ARG A 40 -23.69 -23.22 -7.01
N LYS A 41 -22.38 -23.13 -6.94
CA LYS A 41 -21.51 -23.85 -6.01
C LYS A 41 -21.02 -22.93 -4.89
N PRO A 42 -20.68 -23.44 -3.72
CA PRO A 42 -19.97 -22.67 -2.72
C PRO A 42 -18.70 -22.05 -3.30
N TRP A 43 -18.43 -20.82 -2.95
CA TRP A 43 -17.22 -20.13 -3.37
C TRP A 43 -16.72 -19.14 -2.33
N PHE A 44 -15.44 -18.83 -2.36
CA PHE A 44 -14.87 -17.74 -1.59
C PHE A 44 -13.67 -17.12 -2.34
N THR A 45 -13.24 -15.96 -1.86
CA THR A 45 -12.08 -15.24 -2.35
C THR A 45 -11.38 -14.50 -1.21
N VAL A 46 -10.18 -14.00 -1.45
CA VAL A 46 -9.48 -12.99 -0.64
C VAL A 46 -9.13 -11.82 -1.55
N PRO A 47 -8.87 -10.62 -1.03
CA PRO A 47 -8.38 -9.53 -1.87
C PRO A 47 -6.91 -9.76 -2.25
N GLY A 48 -6.57 -9.44 -3.50
CA GLY A 48 -5.19 -9.35 -3.97
C GLY A 48 -4.64 -7.92 -3.88
N ASN A 49 -3.45 -7.71 -4.41
CA ASN A 49 -2.87 -6.37 -4.42
C ASN A 49 -3.65 -5.40 -5.32
N HIS A 50 -4.34 -5.88 -6.34
CA HIS A 50 -5.21 -5.03 -7.17
C HIS A 50 -6.41 -4.49 -6.40
N GLU A 51 -7.00 -5.27 -5.49
CA GLU A 51 -8.11 -4.83 -4.65
C GLU A 51 -7.68 -3.95 -3.48
N THR A 52 -6.42 -4.04 -3.04
CA THR A 52 -5.96 -3.36 -1.81
C THR A 52 -5.08 -2.15 -2.09
N THR A 53 -4.19 -2.19 -3.08
CA THR A 53 -3.23 -1.11 -3.38
C THR A 53 -3.92 0.16 -3.89
N TRP A 54 -4.93 0.00 -4.75
CA TRP A 54 -5.62 1.11 -5.41
C TRP A 54 -7.09 1.24 -5.01
N SER A 55 -7.48 0.65 -3.88
CA SER A 55 -8.86 0.69 -3.41
C SER A 55 -9.37 2.11 -3.23
N GLU A 56 -10.40 2.49 -3.96
CA GLU A 56 -11.05 3.80 -3.83
C GLU A 56 -11.73 4.00 -2.48
N SER A 57 -12.14 2.90 -1.83
CA SER A 57 -12.89 2.88 -0.58
C SER A 57 -12.05 2.47 0.63
N GLY A 58 -10.71 2.36 0.50
CA GLY A 58 -9.88 1.81 1.58
C GLY A 58 -10.29 0.39 1.98
N CYS A 59 -10.63 -0.45 0.99
CA CYS A 59 -11.08 -1.84 1.11
C CYS A 59 -12.48 -2.03 1.74
N THR A 60 -13.22 -0.98 2.05
CA THR A 60 -14.56 -1.11 2.67
C THR A 60 -15.59 -1.70 1.70
N THR A 61 -15.51 -1.40 0.41
CA THR A 61 -16.40 -1.99 -0.61
C THR A 61 -16.14 -3.48 -0.79
N PHE A 62 -14.88 -3.93 -0.75
CA PHE A 62 -14.58 -5.36 -0.76
C PHE A 62 -15.28 -6.05 0.43
N ARG A 63 -15.09 -5.53 1.65
CA ARG A 63 -15.73 -6.07 2.85
C ARG A 63 -17.25 -6.12 2.73
N ARG A 64 -17.89 -5.08 2.23
CA ARG A 64 -19.34 -5.00 2.05
C ARG A 64 -19.87 -6.02 1.06
N LEU A 65 -19.18 -6.25 -0.06
CA LEU A 65 -19.63 -7.16 -1.12
C LEU A 65 -19.35 -8.63 -0.78
N PHE A 66 -18.18 -8.93 -0.25
CA PHE A 66 -17.72 -10.31 -0.01
C PHE A 66 -17.94 -10.79 1.44
N GLY A 67 -18.41 -9.92 2.33
CA GLY A 67 -18.81 -10.27 3.70
C GLY A 67 -17.65 -10.42 4.70
N HIS A 68 -16.41 -10.11 4.30
CA HIS A 68 -15.22 -10.16 5.17
C HIS A 68 -14.16 -9.15 4.74
N ALA A 69 -13.28 -8.76 5.67
CA ALA A 69 -12.23 -7.77 5.43
C ALA A 69 -10.90 -8.38 4.91
N GLY A 70 -10.93 -9.61 4.43
CA GLY A 70 -9.76 -10.32 3.92
C GLY A 70 -9.54 -11.70 4.52
N CYS A 71 -10.19 -12.04 5.65
CA CYS A 71 -10.10 -13.36 6.28
C CYS A 71 -11.38 -14.15 6.10
N VAL A 72 -11.28 -15.39 5.61
CA VAL A 72 -12.41 -16.29 5.37
C VAL A 72 -12.04 -17.74 5.65
N ALA A 73 -12.92 -18.47 6.35
CA ALA A 73 -12.79 -19.90 6.60
C ALA A 73 -13.92 -20.66 5.91
N THR A 74 -13.58 -21.66 5.11
CA THR A 74 -14.54 -22.49 4.38
C THR A 74 -14.18 -23.96 4.52
N ARG A 75 -15.19 -24.82 4.66
CA ARG A 75 -15.00 -26.27 4.78
C ARG A 75 -15.58 -27.00 3.58
N ALA A 76 -14.83 -27.97 3.07
CA ALA A 76 -15.30 -28.90 2.04
C ALA A 76 -14.61 -30.25 2.18
N LYS A 77 -15.39 -31.35 2.20
CA LYS A 77 -14.90 -32.74 2.10
C LYS A 77 -13.71 -33.09 3.02
N GLY A 78 -13.75 -32.67 4.29
CA GLY A 78 -12.69 -32.93 5.28
C GLY A 78 -11.49 -32.01 5.22
N TYR A 79 -11.61 -30.93 4.47
CA TYR A 79 -10.62 -29.84 4.40
C TYR A 79 -11.16 -28.55 5.00
N LEU A 80 -10.33 -27.86 5.74
CA LEU A 80 -10.53 -26.49 6.21
C LEU A 80 -9.65 -25.56 5.37
N PHE A 81 -10.27 -24.70 4.58
CA PHE A 81 -9.60 -23.68 3.79
C PHE A 81 -9.60 -22.36 4.57
N LEU A 82 -8.41 -21.80 4.78
CA LEU A 82 -8.20 -20.53 5.47
C LEU A 82 -7.61 -19.50 4.48
N GLY A 83 -8.46 -18.59 4.02
CA GLY A 83 -8.06 -17.48 3.17
C GLY A 83 -7.74 -16.23 4.00
N TYR A 84 -6.67 -15.52 3.64
CA TYR A 84 -6.29 -14.26 4.28
C TYR A 84 -5.65 -13.29 3.29
N ALA A 85 -5.84 -11.98 3.56
CA ALA A 85 -5.30 -10.92 2.71
C ALA A 85 -3.79 -10.79 2.88
N SER A 86 -3.09 -10.48 1.78
CA SER A 86 -1.64 -10.25 1.79
C SER A 86 -1.25 -8.78 1.48
N GLY A 87 -2.21 -7.87 1.35
CA GLY A 87 -1.89 -6.50 0.94
C GLY A 87 -1.15 -6.43 -0.41
N PRO A 88 -0.31 -5.41 -0.65
CA PRO A 88 -0.14 -4.21 0.18
C PRO A 88 -1.38 -3.32 0.17
N TYR A 89 -1.50 -2.43 1.17
CA TYR A 89 -2.68 -1.58 1.31
C TYR A 89 -2.36 -0.14 0.92
N MET A 90 -3.20 0.45 0.05
CA MET A 90 -3.27 1.87 -0.31
C MET A 90 -2.02 2.47 -0.97
N LYS A 91 -0.96 1.72 -1.18
CA LYS A 91 0.25 2.12 -1.93
C LYS A 91 1.01 0.91 -2.45
N MET A 92 1.86 1.12 -3.46
CA MET A 92 2.79 0.07 -3.91
C MET A 92 3.81 -0.25 -2.81
N ALA A 93 3.84 -1.51 -2.42
CA ALA A 93 4.78 -2.06 -1.45
C ALA A 93 4.84 -3.59 -1.63
N ASP A 94 5.70 -4.26 -0.89
CA ASP A 94 5.64 -5.70 -0.72
C ASP A 94 4.37 -6.11 0.02
N GLY A 95 3.92 -7.33 -0.19
CA GLY A 95 2.85 -7.93 0.60
C GLY A 95 3.23 -8.03 2.08
N MET A 96 2.23 -8.00 2.94
CA MET A 96 2.40 -8.22 4.37
C MET A 96 1.10 -8.76 4.95
N ILE A 97 1.18 -9.86 5.67
CA ILE A 97 0.06 -10.39 6.44
C ILE A 97 -0.04 -9.61 7.75
N ARG A 98 -1.21 -9.06 8.06
CA ARG A 98 -1.44 -8.30 9.28
C ARG A 98 -1.38 -9.21 10.51
N GLY A 99 -0.90 -8.72 11.62
CA GLY A 99 -0.83 -9.50 12.88
C GLY A 99 -2.20 -10.00 13.35
N GLU A 100 -3.25 -9.19 13.15
CA GLU A 100 -4.63 -9.61 13.44
C GLU A 100 -5.12 -10.75 12.54
N ASP A 101 -4.64 -10.83 11.30
CA ASP A 101 -4.98 -11.92 10.37
C ASP A 101 -4.25 -13.21 10.75
N LEU A 102 -2.99 -13.13 11.20
CA LEU A 102 -2.26 -14.28 11.75
C LEU A 102 -2.94 -14.82 13.00
N ALA A 103 -3.28 -13.95 13.95
CA ALA A 103 -4.03 -14.34 15.15
C ALA A 103 -5.41 -14.93 14.83
N TRP A 104 -6.09 -14.45 13.78
CA TRP A 104 -7.34 -15.05 13.31
C TRP A 104 -7.09 -16.44 12.73
N LEU A 105 -6.06 -16.63 11.94
CA LEU A 105 -5.68 -17.91 11.33
C LEU A 105 -5.42 -18.97 12.41
N GLU A 106 -4.66 -18.63 13.44
CA GLU A 106 -4.40 -19.52 14.59
C GLU A 106 -5.71 -19.95 15.29
N ARG A 107 -6.62 -19.00 15.56
CA ARG A 107 -7.93 -19.33 16.16
C ARG A 107 -8.78 -20.24 15.27
N GLN A 108 -8.78 -20.02 13.95
CA GLN A 108 -9.56 -20.88 13.04
C GLN A 108 -8.94 -22.28 12.92
N ALA A 109 -7.63 -22.36 12.89
CA ALA A 109 -6.93 -23.65 12.86
C ALA A 109 -7.15 -24.44 14.15
N ALA A 110 -7.14 -23.80 15.32
CA ALA A 110 -7.46 -24.42 16.60
C ALA A 110 -8.91 -24.95 16.67
N ALA A 111 -9.81 -24.40 15.85
CA ALA A 111 -11.20 -24.86 15.71
C ALA A 111 -11.39 -25.92 14.60
N ALA A 112 -10.32 -26.48 14.05
CA ALA A 112 -10.36 -27.58 13.09
C ALA A 112 -10.93 -28.85 13.76
N ARG A 113 -11.73 -29.59 13.02
CA ARG A 113 -12.32 -30.83 13.48
C ARG A 113 -11.27 -31.96 13.48
N PRO A 114 -11.40 -32.97 14.32
CA PRO A 114 -10.51 -34.13 14.27
C PRO A 114 -10.44 -34.72 12.86
N GLY A 115 -9.22 -34.82 12.31
CA GLY A 115 -8.99 -35.37 10.97
C GLY A 115 -9.16 -34.36 9.81
N GLU A 116 -9.61 -33.11 10.06
CA GLU A 116 -9.61 -32.07 9.03
C GLU A 116 -8.18 -31.68 8.67
N ARG A 117 -7.91 -31.49 7.38
CA ARG A 117 -6.67 -30.96 6.86
C ARG A 117 -6.81 -29.48 6.58
N ILE A 118 -5.78 -28.73 6.87
CA ILE A 118 -5.79 -27.28 6.73
C ILE A 118 -5.02 -26.89 5.47
N VAL A 119 -5.67 -26.13 4.60
CA VAL A 119 -5.08 -25.52 3.39
C VAL A 119 -5.22 -24.02 3.52
N SER A 120 -4.12 -23.30 3.36
CA SER A 120 -4.13 -21.83 3.36
C SER A 120 -4.27 -21.25 1.95
N LEU A 121 -4.78 -20.03 1.86
CA LEU A 121 -4.81 -19.21 0.64
C LEU A 121 -4.41 -17.80 0.95
N CYS A 122 -3.38 -17.28 0.29
CA CYS A 122 -3.15 -15.85 0.17
C CYS A 122 -2.72 -15.51 -1.26
N HIS A 123 -2.89 -14.25 -1.65
CA HIS A 123 -2.59 -13.86 -3.02
C HIS A 123 -1.10 -13.89 -3.34
N TYR A 124 -0.28 -13.23 -2.50
CA TYR A 124 1.18 -13.29 -2.65
C TYR A 124 1.72 -14.67 -2.32
N PRO A 125 2.71 -15.18 -3.08
CA PRO A 125 3.46 -16.35 -2.64
C PRO A 125 4.23 -16.04 -1.35
N LEU A 126 4.46 -17.05 -0.53
CA LEU A 126 5.24 -16.91 0.71
C LEU A 126 6.75 -16.87 0.41
N ASN A 127 7.18 -15.83 -0.27
CA ASN A 127 8.55 -15.64 -0.74
C ASN A 127 9.08 -14.22 -0.45
N GLY A 128 10.12 -13.78 -1.13
CA GLY A 128 10.74 -12.46 -0.95
C GLY A 128 9.84 -11.25 -1.20
N ASP A 129 8.70 -11.44 -1.87
CA ASP A 129 7.69 -10.38 -2.09
C ASP A 129 6.70 -10.24 -0.92
N LEU A 130 6.83 -11.08 0.12
CA LEU A 130 6.04 -11.01 1.35
C LEU A 130 6.96 -10.63 2.53
N THR A 131 6.80 -9.44 3.06
CA THR A 131 7.66 -8.83 4.07
C THR A 131 7.88 -9.70 5.30
N ASN A 132 6.80 -10.26 5.86
CA ASN A 132 6.85 -11.07 7.08
C ASN A 132 6.69 -12.57 6.81
N ARG A 133 7.15 -13.07 5.64
CA ARG A 133 6.98 -14.46 5.23
C ARG A 133 7.47 -15.49 6.25
N GLN A 134 8.55 -15.19 6.98
CA GLN A 134 9.09 -16.11 8.00
C GLN A 134 8.06 -16.34 9.11
N GLU A 135 7.55 -15.26 9.71
CA GLU A 135 6.51 -15.32 10.73
C GLU A 135 5.27 -16.09 10.23
N VAL A 136 4.86 -15.80 8.97
CA VAL A 136 3.72 -16.48 8.34
C VAL A 136 3.99 -17.97 8.19
N THR A 137 5.12 -18.38 7.64
CA THR A 137 5.44 -19.81 7.43
C THR A 137 5.59 -20.57 8.76
N GLU A 138 6.19 -19.94 9.77
CA GLU A 138 6.27 -20.50 11.13
C GLU A 138 4.87 -20.70 11.74
N THR A 139 3.99 -19.71 11.63
CA THR A 139 2.59 -19.81 12.07
C THR A 139 1.86 -20.92 11.32
N LEU A 140 1.95 -20.97 9.98
CA LEU A 140 1.28 -22.02 9.18
C LEU A 140 1.74 -23.43 9.57
N LYS A 141 3.04 -23.62 9.82
CA LYS A 141 3.59 -24.90 10.29
C LYS A 141 3.06 -25.26 11.68
N SER A 142 3.06 -24.31 12.61
CA SER A 142 2.63 -24.53 14.00
C SER A 142 1.16 -24.98 14.08
N VAL A 143 0.33 -24.52 13.15
CA VAL A 143 -1.10 -24.89 13.08
C VAL A 143 -1.40 -26.04 12.12
N GLY A 144 -0.37 -26.68 11.54
CA GLY A 144 -0.51 -27.88 10.74
C GLY A 144 -1.06 -27.66 9.32
N VAL A 145 -0.81 -26.51 8.70
CA VAL A 145 -1.15 -26.27 7.28
C VAL A 145 -0.33 -27.22 6.39
N THR A 146 -1.02 -27.94 5.52
CA THR A 146 -0.43 -28.94 4.63
C THR A 146 -0.07 -28.43 3.24
N ALA A 147 -0.75 -27.38 2.78
CA ALA A 147 -0.48 -26.71 1.50
C ALA A 147 -0.94 -25.25 1.55
N SER A 148 -0.29 -24.40 0.76
CA SER A 148 -0.66 -23.00 0.61
C SER A 148 -0.95 -22.68 -0.85
N LEU A 149 -2.17 -22.24 -1.14
CA LEU A 149 -2.59 -21.77 -2.47
C LEU A 149 -2.14 -20.32 -2.65
N TYR A 150 -1.69 -19.97 -3.85
CA TYR A 150 -1.26 -18.61 -4.15
C TYR A 150 -1.55 -18.20 -5.62
N GLY A 151 -1.53 -16.89 -5.90
CA GLY A 151 -1.69 -16.29 -7.21
C GLY A 151 -0.51 -15.42 -7.62
N HIS A 152 -0.77 -14.16 -7.98
CA HIS A 152 0.16 -13.05 -8.22
C HIS A 152 1.07 -13.19 -9.46
N TYR A 153 1.81 -14.28 -9.59
CA TYR A 153 2.77 -14.44 -10.69
C TYR A 153 2.16 -14.86 -12.02
N HIS A 154 0.89 -15.27 -12.02
CA HIS A 154 0.19 -15.77 -13.22
C HIS A 154 0.90 -16.96 -13.90
N GLN A 155 1.63 -17.76 -13.14
CA GLN A 155 2.38 -18.91 -13.61
C GLN A 155 2.00 -20.16 -12.81
N LEU A 156 1.80 -21.27 -13.51
CA LEU A 156 1.52 -22.55 -12.87
C LEU A 156 2.84 -23.25 -12.47
N GLN A 157 3.49 -22.73 -11.42
CA GLN A 157 4.78 -23.21 -10.92
C GLN A 157 4.69 -23.56 -9.44
N LEU A 158 5.01 -24.82 -9.08
CA LEU A 158 5.14 -25.22 -7.68
C LEU A 158 6.27 -24.47 -6.99
N ARG A 159 6.08 -24.23 -5.68
CA ARG A 159 7.09 -23.57 -4.83
C ARG A 159 7.25 -24.30 -3.51
N ASN A 160 8.42 -24.14 -2.92
CA ASN A 160 8.72 -24.58 -1.57
C ASN A 160 8.62 -23.36 -0.63
N PHE A 161 7.60 -23.34 0.21
CA PHE A 161 7.43 -22.33 1.24
C PHE A 161 7.94 -22.86 2.57
N ASP A 162 9.24 -23.07 2.64
CA ASP A 162 9.94 -23.60 3.81
C ASP A 162 9.36 -24.95 4.29
N GLY A 163 9.16 -25.87 3.34
CA GLY A 163 8.56 -27.20 3.55
C GLY A 163 7.06 -27.30 3.30
N ILE A 164 6.33 -26.17 3.23
CA ILE A 164 4.91 -26.16 2.85
C ILE A 164 4.83 -26.14 1.32
N ALA A 165 4.00 -27.02 0.76
CA ALA A 165 3.74 -27.06 -0.68
C ALA A 165 3.02 -25.79 -1.15
N GLY A 166 3.69 -24.95 -1.95
CA GLY A 166 3.11 -23.78 -2.62
C GLY A 166 2.43 -24.19 -3.93
N ILE A 167 1.09 -24.12 -3.98
CA ILE A 167 0.29 -24.55 -5.12
C ILE A 167 -0.27 -23.30 -5.82
N PRO A 168 0.10 -23.07 -7.09
CA PRO A 168 -0.32 -21.88 -7.84
C PRO A 168 -1.74 -21.99 -8.38
N GLY A 169 -2.45 -20.86 -8.41
CA GLY A 169 -3.62 -20.64 -9.23
C GLY A 169 -3.23 -20.09 -10.62
N ARG A 170 -3.86 -20.59 -11.68
CA ARG A 170 -3.72 -20.02 -13.02
C ARG A 170 -4.53 -18.73 -13.15
N ALA A 171 -3.98 -17.73 -13.85
CA ALA A 171 -4.73 -16.52 -14.23
C ALA A 171 -5.87 -16.87 -15.20
N LEU A 172 -7.10 -16.48 -14.84
CA LEU A 172 -8.29 -16.78 -15.63
C LEU A 172 -8.23 -16.18 -17.04
N ALA A 173 -7.72 -14.95 -17.17
CA ALA A 173 -7.63 -14.25 -18.44
C ALA A 173 -6.57 -14.83 -19.40
N GLY A 174 -5.67 -15.68 -18.91
CA GLY A 174 -4.44 -16.07 -19.61
C GLY A 174 -3.42 -14.93 -19.65
N LYS A 175 -2.17 -15.25 -19.93
CA LYS A 175 -1.08 -14.26 -20.04
C LYS A 175 -0.23 -14.57 -21.27
N ARG A 176 0.24 -13.53 -21.97
CA ARG A 176 1.22 -13.64 -23.06
C ARG A 176 0.87 -14.66 -24.16
N GLY A 177 -0.39 -14.67 -24.62
CA GLY A 177 -0.85 -15.57 -25.67
C GLY A 177 -1.34 -16.93 -25.18
N GLU A 178 -1.37 -17.18 -23.88
CA GLU A 178 -2.02 -18.36 -23.30
C GLU A 178 -3.56 -18.24 -23.41
N ALA A 179 -4.22 -19.36 -23.67
CA ALA A 179 -5.67 -19.42 -23.67
C ALA A 179 -6.22 -19.11 -22.26
N PRO A 180 -7.34 -18.38 -22.10
CA PRO A 180 -8.02 -18.24 -20.83
C PRO A 180 -8.29 -19.60 -20.17
N GLY A 181 -8.22 -19.66 -18.83
CA GLY A 181 -8.41 -20.94 -18.14
C GLY A 181 -8.31 -20.84 -16.62
N TYR A 182 -8.41 -21.96 -15.94
CA TYR A 182 -8.33 -22.07 -14.49
C TYR A 182 -7.61 -23.35 -14.06
N THR A 183 -7.34 -23.48 -12.77
CA THR A 183 -6.74 -24.68 -12.18
C THR A 183 -7.83 -25.55 -11.54
N LEU A 184 -7.80 -26.86 -11.79
CA LEU A 184 -8.57 -27.86 -11.04
C LEU A 184 -7.64 -28.51 -10.03
N LEU A 185 -8.09 -28.60 -8.79
CA LEU A 185 -7.40 -29.25 -7.69
C LEU A 185 -8.22 -30.44 -7.19
N ASP A 186 -7.71 -31.64 -7.43
CA ASP A 186 -8.33 -32.87 -6.90
C ASP A 186 -7.60 -33.24 -5.61
N PHE A 187 -8.25 -33.05 -4.47
CA PHE A 187 -7.72 -33.40 -3.16
C PHE A 187 -8.04 -34.84 -2.81
N PHE A 188 -6.99 -35.63 -2.54
CA PHE A 188 -7.06 -37.00 -2.05
C PHE A 188 -6.69 -37.10 -0.56
N ALA A 189 -6.64 -38.32 -0.02
CA ALA A 189 -6.32 -38.51 1.40
C ALA A 189 -4.93 -37.94 1.80
N ASP A 190 -3.93 -37.97 0.92
CA ASP A 190 -2.52 -37.64 1.20
C ASP A 190 -1.85 -36.82 0.11
N SER A 191 -2.58 -36.47 -0.94
CA SER A 191 -2.02 -35.78 -2.10
C SER A 191 -3.03 -34.84 -2.76
N VAL A 192 -2.56 -33.95 -3.61
CA VAL A 192 -3.36 -33.10 -4.47
C VAL A 192 -2.86 -33.21 -5.92
N ARG A 193 -3.80 -33.46 -6.83
CA ARG A 193 -3.54 -33.42 -8.27
C ARG A 193 -3.90 -32.05 -8.80
N ILE A 194 -2.98 -31.43 -9.52
CA ILE A 194 -3.08 -30.09 -10.08
C ILE A 194 -3.25 -30.23 -11.58
N ARG A 195 -4.41 -29.85 -12.09
CA ARG A 195 -4.76 -29.90 -13.52
C ARG A 195 -5.00 -28.50 -14.06
N GLU A 196 -4.34 -28.20 -15.15
CA GLU A 196 -4.61 -26.98 -15.91
C GLU A 196 -5.83 -27.19 -16.81
N LYS A 197 -6.79 -26.28 -16.76
CA LYS A 197 -8.05 -26.34 -17.53
C LYS A 197 -8.19 -25.08 -18.39
N PRO A 198 -7.72 -25.07 -19.65
CA PRO A 198 -8.10 -24.03 -20.61
C PRO A 198 -9.61 -24.06 -20.86
N LEU A 199 -10.24 -22.88 -21.04
CA LEU A 199 -11.68 -22.80 -21.31
C LEU A 199 -12.02 -23.52 -22.62
N GLY A 200 -13.10 -24.32 -22.59
CA GLY A 200 -13.56 -25.11 -23.75
C GLY A 200 -12.69 -26.30 -24.10
N MET A 201 -11.61 -26.59 -23.36
CA MET A 201 -10.69 -27.70 -23.64
C MET A 201 -10.66 -28.71 -22.47
N PRO A 202 -10.23 -29.98 -22.69
CA PRO A 202 -10.06 -30.92 -21.60
C PRO A 202 -8.93 -30.48 -20.65
N PRO A 203 -9.00 -30.85 -19.35
CA PRO A 203 -7.94 -30.53 -18.40
C PRO A 203 -6.72 -31.43 -18.62
N VAL A 204 -5.53 -30.86 -18.32
CA VAL A 204 -4.24 -31.56 -18.39
C VAL A 204 -3.58 -31.59 -17.01
N THR A 205 -3.22 -32.78 -16.51
CA THR A 205 -2.47 -32.92 -15.26
C THR A 205 -1.08 -32.32 -15.43
N ARG A 206 -0.73 -31.39 -14.52
CA ARG A 206 0.61 -30.75 -14.48
C ARG A 206 1.47 -31.33 -13.36
N TYR A 207 0.86 -31.52 -12.19
CA TYR A 207 1.55 -32.00 -11.00
C TYR A 207 0.66 -32.92 -10.18
N THR A 208 1.29 -33.79 -9.40
CA THR A 208 0.69 -34.46 -8.25
C THR A 208 1.66 -34.30 -7.10
N VAL A 209 1.21 -33.74 -5.99
CA VAL A 209 2.02 -33.35 -4.83
C VAL A 209 1.49 -34.06 -3.60
N CYS A 210 2.36 -34.69 -2.81
CA CYS A 210 2.02 -35.20 -1.49
C CYS A 210 1.82 -34.02 -0.51
N LEU A 211 0.82 -34.12 0.35
CA LEU A 211 0.50 -33.05 1.33
C LEU A 211 1.44 -33.08 2.54
N LYS A 212 2.33 -34.04 2.62
CA LYS A 212 3.34 -34.17 3.66
C LYS A 212 4.62 -34.74 3.05
N ASP A 213 5.75 -34.11 3.39
CA ASP A 213 7.12 -34.56 3.06
C ASP A 213 7.30 -34.90 1.56
N ASP A 214 6.76 -34.05 0.68
CA ASP A 214 6.86 -34.25 -0.77
C ASP A 214 8.32 -34.03 -1.27
N PRO A 215 8.95 -35.03 -1.90
CA PRO A 215 10.32 -34.89 -2.37
C PRO A 215 10.46 -33.88 -3.53
N GLN A 216 9.42 -33.68 -4.35
CA GLN A 216 9.44 -32.64 -5.40
C GLN A 216 9.46 -31.25 -4.79
N ILE A 217 8.65 -31.01 -3.73
CA ILE A 217 8.65 -29.71 -3.02
C ILE A 217 9.99 -29.51 -2.31
N SER A 218 10.48 -30.52 -1.60
CA SER A 218 11.76 -30.44 -0.87
C SER A 218 12.97 -30.16 -1.78
N ALA A 219 12.90 -30.57 -3.04
CA ALA A 219 13.95 -30.31 -4.03
C ALA A 219 13.89 -28.88 -4.62
N LEU A 220 12.81 -28.13 -4.42
CA LEU A 220 12.70 -26.76 -4.90
C LEU A 220 13.43 -25.81 -3.94
N PRO A 221 14.05 -24.73 -4.46
CA PRO A 221 14.72 -23.75 -3.63
C PRO A 221 13.72 -23.00 -2.75
N CYS A 222 14.13 -22.71 -1.51
CA CYS A 222 13.49 -21.71 -0.66
C CYS A 222 14.18 -20.37 -0.87
N ASP A 223 13.44 -19.29 -0.80
CA ASP A 223 14.04 -17.96 -0.80
C ASP A 223 14.87 -17.74 0.47
N PRO A 224 16.04 -17.08 0.38
CA PRO A 224 16.84 -16.76 1.55
C PRO A 224 16.06 -15.83 2.50
N LEU A 225 16.29 -15.96 3.80
CA LEU A 225 15.74 -15.02 4.77
C LEU A 225 16.34 -13.62 4.55
N PRO A 226 15.55 -12.55 4.76
CA PRO A 226 16.09 -11.20 4.68
C PRO A 226 17.18 -11.01 5.76
N PRO A 227 18.19 -10.16 5.50
CA PRO A 227 19.17 -9.79 6.54
C PRO A 227 18.47 -9.28 7.80
N ALA A 228 19.01 -9.62 8.96
CA ALA A 228 18.51 -9.10 10.23
C ALA A 228 18.63 -7.57 10.27
N PRO A 229 17.73 -6.88 10.99
CA PRO A 229 17.89 -5.46 11.27
C PRO A 229 19.20 -5.15 11.99
N ASP A 230 19.91 -4.11 11.53
CA ASP A 230 21.15 -3.59 12.10
C ASP A 230 21.13 -2.06 12.02
N ALA A 231 20.38 -1.45 12.92
CA ALA A 231 20.24 0.01 13.00
C ALA A 231 20.76 0.59 14.31
N GLU A 232 21.51 -0.20 15.08
CA GLU A 232 22.00 0.19 16.39
C GLU A 232 22.87 1.46 16.32
N GLY A 233 22.58 2.40 17.23
CA GLY A 233 23.26 3.70 17.28
C GLY A 233 22.78 4.73 16.27
N ARG A 234 22.00 4.36 15.24
CA ARG A 234 21.45 5.29 14.24
C ARG A 234 19.96 5.54 14.41
N MET A 235 19.21 4.51 14.77
CA MET A 235 17.76 4.58 14.91
C MET A 235 17.35 3.82 16.18
N ARG A 236 16.40 4.38 16.92
CA ARG A 236 15.84 3.76 18.13
C ARG A 236 14.36 3.47 17.93
N LEU A 237 13.95 2.21 18.10
CA LEU A 237 12.55 1.85 18.15
C LEU A 237 11.89 2.49 19.38
N VAL A 238 10.80 3.22 19.19
CA VAL A 238 10.05 3.90 20.24
C VAL A 238 8.65 3.35 20.38
N VAL A 239 7.99 3.06 19.25
CA VAL A 239 6.63 2.51 19.26
C VAL A 239 6.62 1.23 18.42
N GLN A 240 5.99 0.19 18.98
CA GLN A 240 5.58 -1.03 18.27
C GLN A 240 4.07 -1.16 18.41
N ASP A 241 3.33 -0.87 17.34
CA ASP A 241 1.90 -1.15 17.26
C ASP A 241 1.68 -2.60 16.85
N SER A 242 0.63 -3.24 17.35
CA SER A 242 0.24 -4.60 16.96
C SER A 242 -0.44 -4.65 15.59
N ALA A 243 -0.93 -3.52 15.09
CA ALA A 243 -1.52 -3.37 13.76
C ALA A 243 -0.55 -2.67 12.80
N MET A 244 -0.80 -2.78 11.50
CA MET A 244 0.00 -2.07 10.50
C MET A 244 -0.19 -0.57 10.62
N VAL A 245 0.91 0.17 10.56
CA VAL A 245 0.92 1.63 10.41
C VAL A 245 1.26 1.93 8.95
N LEU A 246 0.27 2.42 8.20
CA LEU A 246 0.39 2.67 6.76
C LEU A 246 0.47 4.18 6.44
N THR A 247 0.48 5.00 7.49
CA THR A 247 0.52 6.46 7.44
C THR A 247 1.87 6.98 7.93
N GLY A 248 2.16 8.23 7.64
CA GLY A 248 3.12 9.00 8.41
C GLY A 248 2.63 9.24 9.84
N ALA A 249 3.44 9.94 10.60
CA ALA A 249 3.08 10.46 11.92
C ALA A 249 3.19 11.99 11.93
N ALA A 250 2.57 12.64 12.91
CA ALA A 250 2.67 14.08 13.08
C ALA A 250 2.87 14.45 14.55
N PHE A 251 3.49 15.60 14.80
CA PHE A 251 3.75 16.12 16.13
C PHE A 251 2.87 17.34 16.45
N CYS A 252 2.12 17.24 17.55
CA CYS A 252 1.51 18.39 18.21
C CYS A 252 2.28 18.72 19.50
N GLY A 253 3.34 19.54 19.41
CA GLY A 253 4.31 19.64 20.48
C GLY A 253 4.95 18.27 20.73
N GLU A 254 4.98 17.82 21.98
CA GLU A 254 5.56 16.51 22.37
C GLU A 254 4.62 15.31 22.11
N VAL A 255 3.46 15.55 21.56
CA VAL A 255 2.47 14.49 21.28
C VAL A 255 2.66 14.01 19.86
N LEU A 256 3.07 12.75 19.72
CA LEU A 256 3.13 12.02 18.46
C LEU A 256 1.75 11.44 18.14
N CYS A 257 1.23 11.73 16.94
CA CYS A 257 -0.04 11.19 16.48
C CYS A 257 0.16 10.33 15.23
N TYR A 258 -0.48 9.15 15.18
CA TYR A 258 -0.46 8.25 14.03
C TYR A 258 -1.73 7.40 13.97
N GLY A 259 -2.05 6.91 12.76
CA GLY A 259 -3.17 6.00 12.51
C GLY A 259 -2.71 4.59 12.17
N ASN A 260 -3.58 3.60 12.35
CA ASN A 260 -3.29 2.21 11.99
C ASN A 260 -4.39 1.54 11.16
N SER A 261 -4.12 0.33 10.67
CA SER A 261 -5.03 -0.47 9.81
C SER A 261 -6.31 -0.91 10.50
N GLN A 262 -6.36 -0.91 11.83
CA GLN A 262 -7.54 -1.23 12.62
C GLN A 262 -8.42 0.00 12.92
N GLY A 263 -8.11 1.14 12.31
CA GLY A 263 -8.88 2.38 12.53
C GLY A 263 -8.56 3.10 13.83
N VAL A 264 -7.45 2.79 14.49
CA VAL A 264 -7.09 3.45 15.74
C VAL A 264 -6.19 4.66 15.45
N LEU A 265 -6.69 5.86 15.76
CA LEU A 265 -5.88 7.07 15.86
C LEU A 265 -5.32 7.14 17.27
N ARG A 266 -4.01 7.19 17.41
CA ARG A 266 -3.30 7.25 18.70
C ARG A 266 -2.59 8.58 18.89
N ALA A 267 -2.61 9.08 20.11
CA ALA A 267 -1.77 10.16 20.57
C ALA A 267 -0.84 9.63 21.68
N TYR A 268 0.45 9.79 21.48
CA TYR A 268 1.51 9.25 22.33
C TYR A 268 2.40 10.35 22.86
N ASP A 269 2.56 10.41 24.19
CA ASP A 269 3.49 11.34 24.85
C ASP A 269 4.92 10.78 24.73
N THR A 270 5.73 11.40 23.90
CA THR A 270 7.10 10.92 23.62
C THR A 270 8.05 11.10 24.79
N ARG A 271 7.78 12.03 25.72
CA ARG A 271 8.59 12.22 26.92
C ARG A 271 8.29 11.17 27.98
N LYS A 272 7.00 10.84 28.16
CA LYS A 272 6.56 9.88 29.18
C LYS A 272 6.55 8.44 28.68
N GLY A 273 6.72 8.23 27.36
CA GLY A 273 6.72 6.91 26.76
C GLY A 273 5.38 6.18 26.87
N ARG A 274 4.24 6.90 26.81
CA ARG A 274 2.91 6.30 26.98
C ARG A 274 1.85 6.93 26.08
N GLU A 275 0.82 6.14 25.79
CA GLU A 275 -0.38 6.64 25.14
C GLU A 275 -1.12 7.63 26.03
N LEU A 276 -1.55 8.75 25.48
CA LEU A 276 -2.40 9.75 26.14
C LEU A 276 -3.88 9.47 25.93
N TRP A 277 -4.25 9.26 24.68
CA TRP A 277 -5.60 8.94 24.26
C TRP A 277 -5.59 8.21 22.94
N ARG A 278 -6.70 7.56 22.62
CA ARG A 278 -7.00 6.97 21.33
C ARG A 278 -8.44 7.22 20.93
N HIS A 279 -8.66 7.25 19.61
CA HIS A 279 -10.00 7.20 19.02
C HIS A 279 -10.07 6.02 18.06
N VAL A 280 -11.20 5.31 18.04
CA VAL A 280 -11.39 4.11 17.21
C VAL A 280 -12.46 4.38 16.16
N PHE A 281 -12.07 4.29 14.90
CA PHE A 281 -12.95 4.37 13.74
C PHE A 281 -13.40 2.98 13.31
N PRO A 282 -14.54 2.85 12.60
CA PRO A 282 -15.02 1.55 12.11
C PRO A 282 -14.09 0.87 11.11
N ASP A 283 -13.26 1.64 10.39
CA ASP A 283 -12.38 1.19 9.33
C ASP A 283 -10.98 1.81 9.44
N GLY A 284 -10.01 1.25 8.72
CA GLY A 284 -8.61 1.64 8.76
C GLY A 284 -8.36 3.13 8.49
N LEU A 285 -7.27 3.63 9.06
CA LEU A 285 -6.75 4.97 8.80
C LEU A 285 -5.59 4.87 7.82
N TYR A 286 -5.74 5.54 6.68
CA TYR A 286 -4.75 5.58 5.60
C TYR A 286 -4.25 7.00 5.29
N THR A 287 -4.78 8.00 5.98
CA THR A 287 -4.30 9.38 5.93
C THR A 287 -3.27 9.63 7.01
N THR A 288 -2.17 10.29 6.68
CA THR A 288 -1.24 10.80 7.69
C THR A 288 -1.96 11.86 8.53
N PRO A 289 -2.04 11.72 9.86
CA PRO A 289 -2.64 12.74 10.71
C PRO A 289 -1.93 14.07 10.53
N LEU A 290 -2.67 15.16 10.60
CA LEU A 290 -2.11 16.51 10.56
C LEU A 290 -2.21 17.14 11.94
N CYS A 291 -1.14 17.82 12.35
CA CYS A 291 -1.09 18.54 13.63
C CYS A 291 -0.90 20.02 13.39
N THR A 292 -1.87 20.82 13.80
CA THR A 292 -1.81 22.29 13.66
C THR A 292 -2.71 22.98 14.68
N GLY A 293 -2.26 24.11 15.25
CA GLY A 293 -3.08 24.91 16.18
C GLY A 293 -3.63 24.13 17.40
N GLY A 294 -2.94 23.08 17.85
CA GLY A 294 -3.42 22.21 18.93
C GLY A 294 -4.49 21.20 18.51
N LEU A 295 -4.75 21.08 17.22
CA LEU A 295 -5.66 20.08 16.62
C LEU A 295 -4.88 18.92 16.02
N VAL A 296 -5.42 17.71 16.18
CA VAL A 296 -5.08 16.50 15.40
C VAL A 296 -6.22 16.26 14.42
N ILE A 297 -5.89 16.20 13.13
CA ILE A 297 -6.87 16.02 12.05
C ILE A 297 -6.60 14.68 11.37
N ALA A 298 -7.66 13.90 11.14
CA ALA A 298 -7.57 12.62 10.45
C ALA A 298 -8.77 12.40 9.53
N GLY A 299 -8.50 11.84 8.34
CA GLY A 299 -9.54 11.26 7.47
C GLY A 299 -9.64 9.76 7.71
N ALA A 300 -10.80 9.16 7.52
CA ALA A 300 -11.01 7.73 7.73
C ALA A 300 -11.60 7.03 6.51
N ALA A 301 -11.28 5.73 6.35
CA ALA A 301 -11.85 4.90 5.28
C ALA A 301 -13.37 4.70 5.44
N SER A 302 -13.90 4.85 6.64
CA SER A 302 -15.36 4.90 6.89
C SER A 302 -16.06 6.15 6.34
N GLY A 303 -15.30 7.08 5.75
CA GLY A 303 -15.75 8.41 5.34
C GLY A 303 -15.68 9.43 6.48
N GLY A 304 -15.46 10.69 6.12
CA GLY A 304 -15.38 11.81 7.05
C GLY A 304 -13.97 12.26 7.42
N ILE A 305 -13.89 13.49 7.89
CA ILE A 305 -12.68 14.15 8.39
C ILE A 305 -12.98 14.67 9.78
N TRP A 306 -12.15 14.33 10.74
CA TRP A 306 -12.32 14.69 12.16
C TRP A 306 -11.17 15.54 12.64
N ALA A 307 -11.47 16.45 13.56
CA ALA A 307 -10.46 17.16 14.33
C ALA A 307 -10.67 16.93 15.82
N PHE A 308 -9.57 16.62 16.49
CA PHE A 308 -9.53 16.39 17.93
C PHE A 308 -8.58 17.38 18.59
N ASP A 309 -8.87 17.71 19.86
CA ASP A 309 -7.90 18.38 20.71
C ASP A 309 -6.69 17.48 20.95
N ALA A 310 -5.51 17.95 20.61
CA ALA A 310 -4.28 17.13 20.64
C ALA A 310 -3.93 16.59 22.03
N ARG A 311 -4.29 17.29 23.10
CA ARG A 311 -3.94 16.91 24.49
C ARG A 311 -4.95 15.97 25.12
N THR A 312 -6.25 16.15 24.79
CA THR A 312 -7.36 15.48 25.48
C THR A 312 -8.06 14.43 24.63
N GLY A 313 -7.86 14.42 23.30
CA GLY A 313 -8.59 13.56 22.37
C GLY A 313 -10.06 13.93 22.20
N ARG A 314 -10.50 15.07 22.77
CA ARG A 314 -11.90 15.50 22.61
C ARG A 314 -12.13 15.98 21.18
N GLU A 315 -13.18 15.47 20.53
CA GLU A 315 -13.64 15.95 19.23
C GLU A 315 -13.97 17.44 19.27
N LYS A 316 -13.48 18.16 18.28
CA LYS A 316 -13.74 19.60 18.07
C LYS A 316 -14.75 19.80 16.95
N TRP A 317 -14.58 19.08 15.86
CA TRP A 317 -15.51 19.09 14.73
C TRP A 317 -15.36 17.81 13.89
N HIS A 318 -16.40 17.52 13.12
CA HIS A 318 -16.47 16.43 12.15
C HIS A 318 -17.13 16.93 10.87
N LEU A 319 -16.49 16.68 9.74
CA LEU A 319 -17.05 16.90 8.40
C LEU A 319 -17.34 15.55 7.76
N PRO A 320 -18.61 15.14 7.59
CA PRO A 320 -18.94 13.89 6.91
C PRO A 320 -18.61 13.98 5.42
N THR A 321 -18.11 12.87 4.84
CA THR A 321 -17.89 12.72 3.39
C THR A 321 -18.72 11.56 2.85
N GLN A 322 -18.97 11.57 1.53
CA GLN A 322 -19.79 10.53 0.89
C GLN A 322 -19.06 9.20 0.69
N SER A 323 -17.74 9.23 0.72
CA SER A 323 -16.88 8.06 0.52
C SER A 323 -15.61 8.16 1.36
N ALA A 324 -14.81 7.10 1.36
CA ALA A 324 -13.56 7.00 2.10
C ALA A 324 -12.63 8.20 1.87
N VAL A 325 -12.00 8.69 2.93
CA VAL A 325 -10.91 9.65 2.88
C VAL A 325 -9.61 8.89 3.12
N VAL A 326 -8.82 8.72 2.07
CA VAL A 326 -7.61 7.88 2.08
C VAL A 326 -6.36 8.63 1.61
N GLY A 327 -6.50 9.91 1.27
CA GLY A 327 -5.41 10.78 0.81
C GLY A 327 -4.91 11.70 1.92
N ASP A 328 -3.63 12.04 1.85
CA ASP A 328 -3.01 13.00 2.78
C ASP A 328 -3.50 14.43 2.51
N GLY A 329 -3.58 15.23 3.57
CA GLY A 329 -3.93 16.63 3.50
C GLY A 329 -2.73 17.57 3.64
N LEU A 330 -3.00 18.86 3.40
CA LEU A 330 -2.08 19.97 3.62
C LEU A 330 -2.79 21.05 4.44
N THR A 331 -2.10 21.63 5.43
CA THR A 331 -2.61 22.78 6.19
C THR A 331 -1.81 24.02 5.85
N ASP A 332 -2.51 25.14 5.61
CA ASP A 332 -1.91 26.46 5.40
C ASP A 332 -2.85 27.56 5.85
N GLY A 333 -2.31 28.56 6.56
CA GLY A 333 -3.01 29.80 6.91
C GLY A 333 -4.37 29.63 7.58
N GLY A 334 -4.60 28.58 8.36
CA GLY A 334 -5.88 28.28 8.99
C GLY A 334 -6.86 27.48 8.14
N ALA A 335 -6.41 26.98 6.97
CA ALA A 335 -7.16 26.11 6.08
C ALA A 335 -6.54 24.72 5.97
N LEU A 336 -7.38 23.72 5.71
CA LEU A 336 -7.03 22.36 5.34
C LEU A 336 -7.42 22.13 3.89
N TYR A 337 -6.50 21.58 3.08
CA TYR A 337 -6.74 21.10 1.74
C TYR A 337 -6.61 19.58 1.75
N ILE A 338 -7.66 18.85 1.37
CA ILE A 338 -7.70 17.39 1.46
C ILE A 338 -8.72 16.81 0.47
N GLY A 339 -8.46 15.58 0.00
CA GLY A 339 -9.45 14.80 -0.75
C GLY A 339 -10.71 14.57 0.09
N LEU A 340 -11.88 14.81 -0.51
CA LEU A 340 -13.19 14.60 0.15
C LEU A 340 -13.80 13.24 -0.22
N GLY A 341 -12.98 12.32 -0.65
CA GLY A 341 -13.34 11.02 -1.20
C GLY A 341 -13.15 10.95 -2.71
N ILE A 342 -13.86 10.00 -3.35
CA ILE A 342 -13.72 9.73 -4.79
C ILE A 342 -14.08 10.97 -5.60
N GLY A 343 -13.16 11.39 -6.47
CA GLY A 343 -13.40 12.43 -7.48
C GLY A 343 -13.54 13.85 -6.96
N SER A 344 -13.15 14.15 -5.71
CA SER A 344 -13.26 15.49 -5.17
C SER A 344 -12.19 15.85 -4.16
N ILE A 345 -11.85 17.16 -4.11
CA ILE A 345 -10.94 17.76 -3.14
C ILE A 345 -11.58 19.04 -2.58
N GLY A 346 -11.24 19.44 -1.38
CA GLY A 346 -11.82 20.65 -0.78
C GLY A 346 -10.88 21.43 0.11
N LYS A 347 -11.30 22.66 0.39
CA LYS A 347 -10.73 23.56 1.40
C LYS A 347 -11.66 23.65 2.59
N ILE A 348 -11.13 23.43 3.77
CA ILE A 348 -11.89 23.39 5.03
C ILE A 348 -11.28 24.42 5.98
N ASP A 349 -12.12 25.20 6.66
CA ASP A 349 -11.71 26.07 7.74
C ASP A 349 -11.30 25.22 8.96
N LEU A 350 -10.07 25.34 9.40
CA LEU A 350 -9.51 24.53 10.48
C LEU A 350 -10.18 24.74 11.84
N ARG A 351 -10.69 25.95 12.09
CA ARG A 351 -11.30 26.29 13.36
C ARG A 351 -12.70 25.69 13.52
N SER A 352 -13.48 25.73 12.44
CA SER A 352 -14.91 25.36 12.47
C SER A 352 -15.21 24.01 11.81
N GLY A 353 -14.31 23.45 11.02
CA GLY A 353 -14.55 22.28 10.17
C GLY A 353 -15.46 22.57 8.97
N ARG A 354 -15.80 23.86 8.71
CA ARG A 354 -16.69 24.24 7.62
C ARG A 354 -15.98 24.12 6.27
N LEU A 355 -16.61 23.46 5.31
CA LEU A 355 -16.18 23.42 3.93
C LEU A 355 -16.27 24.85 3.32
N LEU A 356 -15.14 25.37 2.84
CA LEU A 356 -15.04 26.68 2.21
C LEU A 356 -15.30 26.62 0.72
N TRP A 357 -14.70 25.63 0.05
CA TRP A 357 -14.99 25.27 -1.34
C TRP A 357 -14.73 23.79 -1.59
N ARG A 358 -15.35 23.26 -2.64
CA ARG A 358 -15.17 21.90 -3.17
C ARG A 358 -14.92 21.99 -4.67
N HIS A 359 -13.97 21.18 -5.16
CA HIS A 359 -13.73 20.95 -6.58
C HIS A 359 -13.96 19.49 -6.92
N ASP A 360 -14.87 19.24 -7.86
CA ASP A 360 -15.17 17.88 -8.36
C ASP A 360 -14.43 17.65 -9.67
N TYR A 361 -13.61 16.60 -9.72
CA TYR A 361 -12.84 16.19 -10.92
C TYR A 361 -13.31 14.85 -11.50
N GLY A 362 -14.31 14.22 -10.90
CA GLY A 362 -15.09 13.11 -11.44
C GLY A 362 -14.82 11.75 -10.83
N CYS A 363 -13.63 11.20 -10.88
CA CYS A 363 -13.32 9.85 -10.38
C CYS A 363 -11.91 9.72 -9.83
N GLY A 364 -11.65 8.61 -9.14
CA GLY A 364 -10.38 8.33 -8.50
C GLY A 364 -10.16 9.14 -7.21
N GLN A 365 -9.21 8.72 -6.41
CA GLN A 365 -8.81 9.40 -5.17
C GLN A 365 -7.63 10.34 -5.42
N ALA A 366 -7.62 11.53 -4.81
CA ALA A 366 -6.43 12.35 -4.60
C ALA A 366 -5.74 11.82 -3.34
N GLN A 367 -4.78 10.92 -3.51
CA GLN A 367 -4.19 10.17 -2.40
C GLN A 367 -2.88 10.79 -1.91
N GLY A 368 -2.05 11.31 -2.83
CA GLY A 368 -0.82 12.00 -2.48
C GLY A 368 -1.09 13.35 -1.79
N ARG A 369 -0.18 13.77 -0.90
CA ARG A 369 -0.25 15.09 -0.26
C ARG A 369 -0.21 16.20 -1.31
N PRO A 370 -1.18 17.11 -1.35
CA PRO A 370 -1.13 18.27 -2.24
C PRO A 370 0.00 19.23 -1.85
N THR A 371 0.40 20.09 -2.78
CA THR A 371 1.43 21.12 -2.55
C THR A 371 0.88 22.48 -2.93
N LEU A 372 1.19 23.48 -2.12
CA LEU A 372 0.70 24.84 -2.28
C LEU A 372 1.89 25.79 -2.48
N ALA A 373 1.86 26.62 -3.54
CA ALA A 373 2.76 27.73 -3.75
C ALA A 373 2.08 28.80 -4.62
N ASP A 374 2.38 30.06 -4.38
CA ASP A 374 1.89 31.23 -5.15
C ASP A 374 0.36 31.20 -5.36
N GLY A 375 -0.41 30.80 -4.34
CA GLY A 375 -1.86 30.67 -4.40
C GLY A 375 -2.36 29.51 -5.27
N ARG A 376 -1.50 28.60 -5.71
CA ARG A 376 -1.81 27.43 -6.55
C ARG A 376 -1.71 26.15 -5.76
N LEU A 377 -2.77 25.37 -5.76
CA LEU A 377 -2.85 24.04 -5.15
C LEU A 377 -2.62 22.98 -6.23
N VAL A 378 -1.53 22.22 -6.13
CA VAL A 378 -1.20 21.16 -7.10
C VAL A 378 -1.35 19.80 -6.43
N PHE A 379 -2.08 18.87 -7.07
CA PHE A 379 -2.30 17.50 -6.58
C PHE A 379 -2.51 16.52 -7.75
N GLY A 380 -2.21 15.26 -7.53
CA GLY A 380 -2.50 14.18 -8.46
C GLY A 380 -3.75 13.37 -8.06
N ALA A 381 -4.40 12.75 -9.04
CA ALA A 381 -5.53 11.86 -8.81
C ALA A 381 -5.40 10.53 -9.59
N TRP A 382 -6.09 9.48 -9.12
CA TRP A 382 -6.13 8.16 -9.77
C TRP A 382 -7.10 8.14 -10.99
N ASP A 383 -7.19 9.27 -11.69
CA ASP A 383 -7.91 9.47 -12.94
C ASP A 383 -7.00 9.82 -14.12
N ARG A 384 -5.68 9.64 -13.96
CA ARG A 384 -4.60 9.94 -14.92
C ARG A 384 -4.15 11.40 -14.95
N HIS A 385 -4.68 12.30 -14.11
CA HIS A 385 -4.36 13.72 -14.18
C HIS A 385 -3.65 14.25 -12.94
N LEU A 386 -2.77 15.22 -13.19
CA LEU A 386 -2.29 16.18 -12.21
C LEU A 386 -3.10 17.47 -12.40
N TYR A 387 -3.55 18.03 -11.30
CA TYR A 387 -4.41 19.22 -11.26
C TYR A 387 -3.71 20.39 -10.61
N CYS A 388 -4.02 21.59 -11.06
CA CYS A 388 -3.70 22.84 -10.38
C CYS A 388 -4.98 23.67 -10.24
N LEU A 389 -5.29 24.04 -9.01
CA LEU A 389 -6.44 24.88 -8.68
C LEU A 389 -5.95 26.22 -8.11
N ASP A 390 -6.77 27.24 -8.26
CA ASP A 390 -6.67 28.43 -7.42
C ASP A 390 -7.01 28.06 -5.97
N ALA A 391 -6.08 28.25 -5.05
CA ALA A 391 -6.24 27.83 -3.66
C ALA A 391 -7.27 28.67 -2.88
N GLY A 392 -7.59 29.87 -3.36
CA GLY A 392 -8.61 30.73 -2.76
C GLY A 392 -10.01 30.30 -3.14
N THR A 393 -10.26 30.03 -4.42
CA THR A 393 -11.58 29.78 -5.00
C THR A 393 -11.89 28.32 -5.28
N GLY A 394 -10.87 27.46 -5.47
CA GLY A 394 -11.02 26.07 -5.90
C GLY A 394 -11.26 25.92 -7.40
N GLU A 395 -11.14 27.01 -8.18
CA GLU A 395 -11.29 26.97 -9.63
C GLU A 395 -10.11 26.26 -10.30
N LEU A 396 -10.42 25.49 -11.37
CA LEU A 396 -9.39 24.81 -12.15
C LEU A 396 -8.58 25.83 -12.97
N LEU A 397 -7.27 25.87 -12.73
CA LEU A 397 -6.33 26.66 -13.53
C LEU A 397 -5.83 25.85 -14.72
N TRP A 398 -5.36 24.64 -14.46
CA TRP A 398 -4.93 23.70 -15.50
C TRP A 398 -4.96 22.25 -14.99
N LYS A 399 -4.94 21.31 -15.93
CA LYS A 399 -4.68 19.89 -15.68
C LYS A 399 -3.69 19.34 -16.69
N TRP A 400 -2.87 18.39 -16.27
CA TRP A 400 -1.89 17.71 -17.10
C TRP A 400 -2.07 16.20 -17.05
N ASN A 401 -1.73 15.52 -18.14
CA ASN A 401 -1.74 14.06 -18.28
C ASN A 401 -0.45 13.62 -18.96
N ASN A 402 0.10 12.48 -18.57
CA ASN A 402 1.35 11.93 -19.14
C ASN A 402 1.18 11.29 -20.53
N GLY A 403 0.01 11.35 -21.15
CA GLY A 403 -0.30 10.75 -22.45
C GLY A 403 -0.67 9.26 -22.37
N SER A 404 -0.60 8.62 -21.21
CA SER A 404 -1.00 7.22 -21.06
C SER A 404 -2.51 7.06 -20.92
N GLY A 405 -3.05 6.04 -21.58
CA GLY A 405 -4.44 5.59 -21.37
C GLY A 405 -4.62 4.72 -20.11
N SER A 406 -3.53 4.26 -19.49
CA SER A 406 -3.57 3.37 -18.34
C SER A 406 -3.75 4.11 -17.02
N LEU A 407 -4.70 3.68 -16.20
CA LEU A 407 -4.89 4.17 -14.83
C LEU A 407 -3.70 3.84 -13.92
N PHE A 408 -2.94 2.78 -14.18
CA PHE A 408 -1.75 2.43 -13.40
C PHE A 408 -0.66 3.51 -13.42
N PHE A 409 -0.67 4.39 -14.40
CA PHE A 409 0.28 5.49 -14.53
C PHE A 409 -0.26 6.83 -14.03
N SER A 410 -1.38 6.79 -13.32
CA SER A 410 -1.96 7.99 -12.71
C SER A 410 -1.05 8.58 -11.62
N PRO A 411 -0.95 9.91 -11.51
CA PRO A 411 -0.17 10.57 -10.46
C PRO A 411 -0.87 10.58 -9.08
N GLY A 412 -1.80 9.68 -8.83
CA GLY A 412 -2.68 9.70 -7.66
C GLY A 412 -2.00 9.66 -6.30
N HIS A 413 -0.81 9.07 -6.19
CA HIS A 413 -0.02 9.02 -4.95
C HIS A 413 1.21 9.96 -4.98
N VAL A 414 1.34 10.79 -6.00
CA VAL A 414 2.47 11.71 -6.15
C VAL A 414 2.38 12.85 -5.13
N VAL A 415 3.51 13.21 -4.53
CA VAL A 415 3.68 14.46 -3.78
C VAL A 415 4.42 15.45 -4.69
N PRO A 416 3.74 16.42 -5.32
CA PRO A 416 4.39 17.40 -6.18
C PRO A 416 5.38 18.24 -5.39
N ARG A 417 6.48 18.68 -6.03
CA ARG A 417 7.41 19.65 -5.47
C ARG A 417 7.43 20.88 -6.35
N ILE A 418 7.38 22.06 -5.73
CA ILE A 418 7.30 23.34 -6.43
C ILE A 418 8.53 24.18 -6.09
N ALA A 419 9.25 24.61 -7.10
CA ALA A 419 10.40 25.51 -6.97
C ALA A 419 10.59 26.35 -8.23
N GLY A 420 10.93 27.64 -8.09
CA GLY A 420 11.26 28.52 -9.21
C GLY A 420 10.18 28.60 -10.29
N GLY A 421 8.90 28.59 -9.92
CA GLY A 421 7.78 28.61 -10.87
C GLY A 421 7.59 27.31 -11.65
N LYS A 422 8.19 26.20 -11.21
CA LYS A 422 8.09 24.87 -11.83
C LYS A 422 7.51 23.85 -10.86
N VAL A 423 6.84 22.84 -11.41
CA VAL A 423 6.32 21.67 -10.68
C VAL A 423 7.13 20.45 -11.09
N PHE A 424 7.66 19.73 -10.12
CA PHE A 424 8.41 18.49 -10.31
C PHE A 424 7.63 17.31 -9.73
N ILE A 425 7.49 16.25 -10.51
CA ILE A 425 6.85 15.00 -10.08
C ILE A 425 7.62 13.78 -10.58
N VAL A 426 7.43 12.66 -9.88
CA VAL A 426 7.71 11.31 -10.37
C VAL A 426 6.43 10.50 -10.23
N ALA A 427 5.84 10.10 -11.35
CA ALA A 427 4.62 9.31 -11.36
C ALA A 427 4.94 7.81 -11.59
N PRO A 428 3.95 6.89 -11.43
CA PRO A 428 4.15 5.46 -11.68
C PRO A 428 4.60 5.09 -13.10
N ASP A 429 4.55 6.02 -14.06
CA ASP A 429 5.13 5.86 -15.40
C ASP A 429 6.67 5.84 -15.41
N ARG A 430 7.30 6.04 -14.25
CA ARG A 430 8.74 5.96 -13.99
C ARG A 430 9.56 7.10 -14.62
N VAL A 431 8.94 8.23 -14.86
CA VAL A 431 9.54 9.38 -15.55
C VAL A 431 9.55 10.59 -14.62
N VAL A 432 10.72 11.22 -14.48
CA VAL A 432 10.84 12.53 -13.84
C VAL A 432 10.25 13.57 -14.78
N THR A 433 9.29 14.35 -14.30
CA THR A 433 8.54 15.31 -15.12
C THR A 433 8.61 16.70 -14.50
N CYS A 434 8.86 17.70 -15.33
CA CYS A 434 8.85 19.10 -14.95
C CYS A 434 7.80 19.87 -15.78
N LEU A 435 6.92 20.60 -15.07
CA LEU A 435 5.89 21.44 -15.67
C LEU A 435 6.08 22.89 -15.25
N ASP A 436 5.57 23.80 -16.06
CA ASP A 436 5.43 25.22 -15.69
C ASP A 436 4.25 25.36 -14.70
N LEU A 437 4.48 26.00 -13.56
CA LEU A 437 3.46 26.13 -12.50
C LEU A 437 2.28 27.01 -12.92
N ALA A 438 2.51 28.03 -13.74
CA ALA A 438 1.46 28.96 -14.13
C ALA A 438 0.50 28.36 -15.14
N THR A 439 1.01 27.55 -16.08
CA THR A 439 0.27 27.08 -17.27
C THR A 439 0.02 25.57 -17.33
N GLY A 440 0.74 24.78 -16.52
CA GLY A 440 0.74 23.33 -16.64
C GLY A 440 1.45 22.78 -17.87
N LYS A 441 2.10 23.63 -18.66
CA LYS A 441 2.86 23.21 -19.84
C LYS A 441 4.03 22.33 -19.41
N GLN A 442 4.15 21.16 -20.05
CA GLN A 442 5.32 20.30 -19.88
C GLN A 442 6.56 20.97 -20.41
N LEU A 443 7.54 21.21 -19.54
CA LEU A 443 8.84 21.78 -19.90
C LEU A 443 9.75 20.68 -20.42
N TRP A 444 9.86 19.59 -19.66
CA TRP A 444 10.64 18.41 -20.03
C TRP A 444 10.16 17.15 -19.27
N ARG A 445 10.55 15.99 -19.78
CA ARG A 445 10.44 14.68 -19.12
C ARG A 445 11.73 13.90 -19.37
N ASP A 446 12.16 13.16 -18.35
CA ASP A 446 13.37 12.34 -18.42
C ASP A 446 13.15 10.97 -17.79
N ASN A 447 13.58 9.91 -18.50
CA ASN A 447 13.51 8.52 -18.06
C ASN A 447 14.87 7.82 -18.11
N SER A 448 15.96 8.56 -18.15
CA SER A 448 17.31 8.03 -18.10
C SER A 448 17.54 7.16 -16.87
N ARG A 449 16.85 7.50 -15.76
CA ARG A 449 16.73 6.66 -14.56
C ARG A 449 15.27 6.34 -14.28
N LYS A 450 14.94 5.07 -14.21
CA LYS A 450 13.59 4.63 -13.81
C LYS A 450 13.37 4.95 -12.34
N SER A 451 12.28 5.62 -12.01
CA SER A 451 11.97 6.11 -10.66
C SER A 451 10.53 5.83 -10.28
N ARG A 452 10.22 5.91 -8.99
CA ARG A 452 8.86 5.82 -8.47
C ARG A 452 8.63 6.97 -7.48
N GLU A 453 7.45 7.25 -7.14
CA GLU A 453 6.82 8.40 -6.47
C GLU A 453 7.59 9.06 -5.29
N THR A 454 8.80 8.63 -4.95
CA THR A 454 9.64 9.29 -3.93
C THR A 454 10.15 10.63 -4.45
N THR A 455 9.80 11.71 -3.79
CA THR A 455 10.23 13.07 -4.14
C THR A 455 10.68 13.85 -2.90
N GLY A 456 11.67 14.74 -3.07
CA GLY A 456 12.15 15.67 -2.05
C GLY A 456 12.57 16.99 -2.67
N LEU A 457 12.71 18.05 -1.85
CA LEU A 457 13.20 19.35 -2.28
C LEU A 457 14.15 19.90 -1.22
N SER A 458 15.28 20.49 -1.63
CA SER A 458 16.19 21.18 -0.72
C SER A 458 15.51 22.40 -0.09
N GLY A 459 15.99 22.81 1.10
CA GLY A 459 15.42 23.96 1.81
C GLY A 459 15.53 25.28 1.04
N ASP A 460 16.53 25.42 0.16
CA ASP A 460 16.71 26.57 -0.73
C ASP A 460 15.95 26.45 -2.07
N GLY A 461 15.26 25.32 -2.30
CA GLY A 461 14.51 25.02 -3.51
C GLY A 461 15.36 24.77 -4.76
N ARG A 462 16.69 24.67 -4.65
CA ARG A 462 17.60 24.52 -5.81
C ARG A 462 17.82 23.10 -6.27
N ARG A 463 17.51 22.10 -5.43
CA ARG A 463 17.69 20.67 -5.73
C ARG A 463 16.39 19.92 -5.53
N PHE A 464 15.98 19.20 -6.57
CA PHE A 464 14.91 18.21 -6.46
C PHE A 464 15.54 16.83 -6.34
N TYR A 465 15.09 16.07 -5.35
CA TYR A 465 15.57 14.73 -5.06
C TYR A 465 14.53 13.68 -5.44
N TYR A 466 15.00 12.56 -5.97
CA TYR A 466 14.16 11.41 -6.25
C TYR A 466 14.95 10.11 -6.10
N LYS A 467 14.27 9.03 -5.70
CA LYS A 467 14.85 7.69 -5.56
C LYS A 467 14.62 6.90 -6.86
N THR A 468 15.65 6.21 -7.34
CA THR A 468 15.56 5.34 -8.53
C THR A 468 15.07 3.94 -8.16
N MET A 469 14.63 3.17 -9.17
CA MET A 469 14.25 1.77 -8.99
C MET A 469 15.46 0.83 -8.87
N ASP A 470 16.66 1.35 -9.05
CA ASP A 470 17.92 0.62 -8.84
C ASP A 470 18.51 0.87 -7.44
N GLY A 471 17.73 1.54 -6.56
CA GLY A 471 18.11 1.79 -5.16
C GLY A 471 19.12 2.92 -4.99
N GLU A 472 19.09 3.90 -5.89
CA GLU A 472 19.92 5.10 -5.82
C GLU A 472 19.10 6.32 -5.40
N LEU A 473 19.74 7.33 -4.86
CA LEU A 473 19.18 8.67 -4.67
C LEU A 473 19.83 9.63 -5.64
N ALA A 474 19.05 10.34 -6.43
CA ALA A 474 19.51 11.33 -7.39
C ALA A 474 19.06 12.74 -7.03
N ALA A 475 19.87 13.73 -7.36
CA ALA A 475 19.56 15.15 -7.27
C ALA A 475 19.65 15.82 -8.63
N ILE A 476 18.68 16.67 -8.94
CA ILE A 476 18.69 17.51 -10.14
C ILE A 476 18.58 18.98 -9.81
N ASP A 477 19.10 19.80 -10.71
CA ASP A 477 19.02 21.25 -10.64
C ASP A 477 17.61 21.75 -11.03
N THR A 478 16.90 22.38 -10.11
CA THR A 478 15.55 22.92 -10.35
C THR A 478 15.55 24.15 -11.25
N SER A 479 16.67 24.90 -11.33
CA SER A 479 16.79 26.09 -12.15
C SER A 479 16.95 25.78 -13.64
N ALA A 480 17.46 24.58 -13.97
CA ALA A 480 17.78 24.20 -15.34
C ALA A 480 16.53 24.15 -16.24
N GLU A 481 16.67 24.53 -17.52
CA GLU A 481 15.61 24.48 -18.53
C GLU A 481 15.33 23.07 -19.06
N ARG A 482 16.27 22.15 -18.85
CA ARG A 482 16.19 20.72 -19.19
C ARG A 482 16.62 19.89 -18.01
N TYR A 483 16.37 18.60 -18.04
CA TYR A 483 16.89 17.66 -17.04
C TYR A 483 18.40 17.83 -16.89
N ARG A 484 18.85 18.10 -15.67
CA ARG A 484 20.27 18.24 -15.31
C ARG A 484 20.53 17.57 -13.98
N GLU A 485 21.12 16.39 -14.04
CA GLU A 485 21.57 15.66 -12.85
C GLU A 485 22.79 16.38 -12.23
N LEU A 486 22.76 16.55 -10.92
CA LEU A 486 23.88 17.08 -10.14
C LEU A 486 24.74 15.95 -9.60
N TRP A 487 24.09 14.91 -9.09
CA TRP A 487 24.71 13.69 -8.58
C TRP A 487 23.70 12.56 -8.49
N CYS A 488 24.20 11.33 -8.41
CA CYS A 488 23.43 10.13 -8.14
C CYS A 488 24.25 9.20 -7.25
N THR A 489 23.70 8.79 -6.12
CA THR A 489 24.38 8.00 -5.09
C THR A 489 23.71 6.65 -4.94
N ASP A 490 24.47 5.57 -5.12
CA ASP A 490 24.02 4.21 -4.85
C ASP A 490 23.89 4.00 -3.34
N LEU A 491 22.70 3.57 -2.89
CA LEU A 491 22.40 3.28 -1.48
C LEU A 491 22.67 1.82 -1.11
N GLY A 492 23.04 0.99 -2.08
CA GLY A 492 23.27 -0.44 -1.92
C GLY A 492 21.98 -1.27 -1.73
N TRP A 493 20.81 -0.73 -2.13
CA TRP A 493 19.52 -1.37 -1.88
C TRP A 493 19.04 -2.28 -3.00
N GLY A 494 19.61 -2.16 -4.20
CA GLY A 494 19.17 -2.86 -5.39
C GLY A 494 17.75 -2.45 -5.79
N TYR A 495 16.94 -3.41 -6.26
CA TYR A 495 15.60 -3.12 -6.78
C TYR A 495 14.67 -2.49 -5.73
N GLU A 496 14.20 -1.30 -6.04
CA GLU A 496 13.49 -0.41 -5.10
C GLU A 496 12.27 0.24 -5.76
N TYR A 497 11.15 0.31 -5.06
CA TYR A 497 9.93 0.99 -5.52
C TYR A 497 9.06 1.57 -4.39
N ASN A 498 9.56 1.60 -3.16
CA ASN A 498 8.85 2.21 -2.04
C ASN A 498 8.68 3.72 -2.27
N SER A 499 7.48 4.23 -2.06
CA SER A 499 7.09 5.60 -2.35
C SER A 499 7.25 6.57 -1.17
N CYS A 500 7.98 6.19 -0.11
CA CYS A 500 8.23 7.08 1.02
C CYS A 500 8.86 8.40 0.54
N PRO A 501 8.26 9.58 0.82
CA PRO A 501 8.84 10.85 0.45
C PRO A 501 10.22 11.07 1.09
N ALA A 502 11.15 11.70 0.35
CA ALA A 502 12.42 12.11 0.92
C ALA A 502 12.22 13.31 1.86
N PHE A 503 12.89 13.29 2.99
CA PHE A 503 12.89 14.36 3.98
C PHE A 503 14.25 15.05 4.02
N VAL A 504 14.26 16.40 3.99
CA VAL A 504 15.50 17.18 4.00
C VAL A 504 15.60 17.99 5.29
N ARG A 505 16.71 17.84 6.01
CA ARG A 505 16.99 18.57 7.25
C ARG A 505 18.48 18.87 7.35
N ASP A 506 18.82 20.11 7.62
CA ASP A 506 20.18 20.57 7.92
C ASP A 506 21.24 20.09 6.90
N GLY A 507 20.93 20.18 5.61
CA GLY A 507 21.81 19.72 4.53
C GLY A 507 21.91 18.21 4.37
N VAL A 508 21.01 17.43 4.99
CA VAL A 508 20.95 15.98 4.89
C VAL A 508 19.61 15.53 4.32
N VAL A 509 19.66 14.64 3.34
CA VAL A 509 18.50 14.02 2.70
C VAL A 509 18.28 12.62 3.29
N TYR A 510 17.15 12.39 3.92
CA TYR A 510 16.74 11.10 4.48
C TYR A 510 15.77 10.41 3.55
N VAL A 511 16.01 9.14 3.27
CA VAL A 511 15.13 8.29 2.44
C VAL A 511 14.92 6.93 3.10
N ALA A 512 13.76 6.33 2.86
CA ALA A 512 13.46 4.98 3.31
C ALA A 512 13.12 4.07 2.11
N GLY A 513 13.47 2.79 2.24
CA GLY A 513 13.30 1.76 1.22
C GLY A 513 12.27 0.70 1.58
N ARG A 514 12.09 -0.26 0.68
CA ARG A 514 11.06 -1.31 0.74
C ARG A 514 11.29 -2.35 1.84
N HIS A 515 12.53 -2.61 2.21
CA HIS A 515 12.90 -3.66 3.19
C HIS A 515 13.33 -3.09 4.54
N GLY A 516 12.76 -1.95 4.94
CA GLY A 516 13.09 -1.30 6.21
C GLY A 516 14.47 -0.67 6.22
N THR A 517 15.01 -0.38 5.05
CA THR A 517 16.27 0.37 4.91
C THR A 517 16.03 1.87 5.06
N VAL A 518 16.98 2.57 5.65
CA VAL A 518 17.00 4.03 5.75
C VAL A 518 18.41 4.52 5.45
N ALA A 519 18.51 5.57 4.66
CA ALA A 519 19.79 6.22 4.39
C ALA A 519 19.72 7.72 4.64
N ALA A 520 20.87 8.27 5.01
CA ALA A 520 21.14 9.70 5.08
C ALA A 520 22.24 10.03 4.07
N VAL A 521 21.95 11.01 3.21
CA VAL A 521 22.86 11.47 2.15
C VAL A 521 23.04 12.98 2.28
N GLY A 522 24.27 13.45 2.24
CA GLY A 522 24.57 14.89 2.23
C GLY A 522 24.01 15.56 0.96
N GLU A 523 23.74 16.86 1.01
CA GLU A 523 23.27 17.61 -0.17
C GLU A 523 24.28 17.65 -1.34
N ASP A 524 25.52 17.25 -1.09
CA ASP A 524 26.59 17.06 -2.07
C ASP A 524 26.58 15.66 -2.71
N GLY A 525 25.71 14.77 -2.25
CA GLY A 525 25.61 13.39 -2.69
C GLY A 525 26.44 12.38 -1.87
N THR A 526 27.14 12.81 -0.82
CA THR A 526 27.91 11.90 0.03
C THR A 526 26.97 10.99 0.84
N LEU A 527 27.09 9.66 0.69
CA LEU A 527 26.38 8.72 1.55
C LEU A 527 26.97 8.75 2.98
N LEU A 528 26.21 9.29 3.92
CA LEU A 528 26.64 9.41 5.31
C LEU A 528 26.48 8.08 6.07
N TRP A 529 25.35 7.42 5.88
CA TRP A 529 25.05 6.08 6.40
C TRP A 529 23.85 5.45 5.69
N SER A 530 23.79 4.13 5.71
CA SER A 530 22.65 3.32 5.28
C SER A 530 22.49 2.15 6.26
N VAL A 531 21.30 1.94 6.80
CA VAL A 531 21.01 0.91 7.79
C VAL A 531 19.69 0.21 7.47
N LYS A 532 19.52 -1.01 7.98
CA LYS A 532 18.26 -1.75 7.96
C LYS A 532 17.67 -1.76 9.38
N CYS A 533 16.52 -1.13 9.59
CA CYS A 533 15.88 -1.04 10.91
C CYS A 533 14.75 -2.05 11.13
N CYS A 534 14.14 -2.54 10.02
CA CYS A 534 13.02 -3.49 10.08
C CYS A 534 12.91 -4.25 8.75
N ASN A 535 11.78 -4.91 8.46
CA ASN A 535 11.60 -5.64 7.21
C ASN A 535 10.61 -4.98 6.23
N SER A 536 9.75 -4.08 6.70
CA SER A 536 8.72 -3.45 5.87
C SER A 536 9.14 -2.08 5.32
N GLY A 537 8.44 -1.63 4.28
CA GLY A 537 8.69 -0.33 3.67
C GLY A 537 8.37 0.85 4.61
N GLY A 538 9.16 1.93 4.46
CA GLY A 538 8.91 3.20 5.13
C GLY A 538 7.67 3.91 4.59
N ASN A 539 6.97 4.67 5.45
CA ASN A 539 5.78 5.43 5.06
C ASN A 539 6.08 6.92 4.89
N ASP A 540 6.61 7.55 5.92
CA ASP A 540 6.93 8.98 5.93
C ASP A 540 7.90 9.30 7.08
N PHE A 541 8.46 10.52 7.03
CA PHE A 541 9.27 11.09 8.10
C PHE A 541 8.54 12.27 8.73
N ALA A 542 8.71 12.44 10.05
CA ALA A 542 8.19 13.56 10.81
C ALA A 542 9.29 14.14 11.69
N GLN A 543 9.38 15.47 11.79
CA GLN A 543 10.31 16.15 12.69
C GLN A 543 9.63 16.50 14.00
N ALA A 544 10.24 16.11 15.11
CA ALA A 544 9.80 16.49 16.45
C ALA A 544 10.28 17.91 16.82
N PRO A 545 9.68 18.56 17.83
CA PRO A 545 10.11 19.90 18.29
C PRO A 545 11.54 19.97 18.81
N ASP A 546 12.10 18.86 19.28
CA ASP A 546 13.50 18.75 19.72
C ASP A 546 14.50 18.61 18.56
N GLY A 547 14.01 18.68 17.31
CA GLY A 547 14.80 18.51 16.09
C GLY A 547 15.01 17.09 15.66
N SER A 548 14.71 16.08 16.48
CA SER A 548 14.86 14.67 16.08
C SER A 548 13.89 14.31 14.95
N LEU A 549 14.32 13.38 14.08
CA LEU A 549 13.51 12.87 13.00
C LEU A 549 12.89 11.53 13.39
N TRP A 550 11.66 11.29 12.97
CA TRP A 550 10.91 10.07 13.24
C TRP A 550 10.44 9.45 11.94
N ALA A 551 10.56 8.13 11.83
CA ALA A 551 10.15 7.38 10.64
C ALA A 551 9.15 6.29 11.02
N THR A 552 8.08 6.17 10.23
CA THR A 552 7.03 5.14 10.38
C THR A 552 7.20 4.04 9.34
N PHE A 553 6.92 2.80 9.74
CA PHE A 553 7.04 1.61 8.89
C PHE A 553 5.78 0.75 8.95
N ALA A 554 5.49 0.06 7.83
CA ALA A 554 4.24 -0.67 7.66
C ALA A 554 4.00 -1.77 8.71
N GLU A 555 5.03 -2.38 9.27
CA GLU A 555 4.91 -3.39 10.35
C GLU A 555 4.62 -2.80 11.75
N GLY A 556 4.09 -1.57 11.80
CA GLY A 556 3.69 -0.93 13.06
C GLY A 556 4.83 -0.33 13.86
N LYS A 557 6.04 -0.24 13.31
CA LYS A 557 7.22 0.30 13.99
C LYS A 557 7.40 1.78 13.71
N ILE A 558 7.71 2.54 14.76
CA ILE A 558 8.06 3.96 14.67
C ILE A 558 9.42 4.15 15.34
N PHE A 559 10.37 4.63 14.56
CA PHE A 559 11.74 4.86 14.99
C PHE A 559 12.04 6.34 15.14
N ARG A 560 12.88 6.67 16.14
CA ARG A 560 13.50 7.99 16.29
C ARG A 560 14.93 7.95 15.75
N ILE A 561 15.27 8.95 14.95
CA ILE A 561 16.61 9.25 14.43
C ILE A 561 17.08 10.51 15.16
N PRO A 562 18.19 10.46 15.90
CA PRO A 562 18.69 11.59 16.68
C PRO A 562 18.93 12.88 15.89
#